data_ad9c8c243555293111e8796c6f2bb773
#
_entry.id   ad9c8c243555293111e8796c6f2bb773
#
_cell.length_a   1.000
_cell.length_b   1.000
_cell.length_c   1.000
_cell.angle_alpha   90.00
_cell.angle_beta   90.00
_cell.angle_gamma   90.00
#
_symmetry.space_group_name_H-M   'P 1'
#
loop_
_entity.id
_entity.type
_entity.pdbx_description
1 polymer ?
#
loop_
_entity_poly.entity_id
_entity_poly.type
_entity_poly.pdbx_seq_one_letter_code
_entity_poly.pdbx_strand_id
1 'polypeptide(L)'
;ILNPKSFADYIPFVKLDNSLKTGLLIGLAVLLIFISKNIFMIFIQYIQNKFVCNWKKDITAKFMQYYIYAPYKDTMKTSQTDKLYNIETICSIAVDGFIMRGLNLLTNVIIIVMIIGLLFIKFPLPASATLLFVTVTMFLQNKYFKKRTAVLADTMAEKFQKYKSAIMENIINIKELKILSAEKIFFDKYTEAEKSYREIQTLQGFYNAVPPYFIEMLIVCALLLLACILSAQNASSNSSLVASFAIVIAALFRIAPALNRIQTSIININSTRDFVKKINEEYESCNLGNFEIFDSSLNEKIDFKGKIILKNICFSYNPAKQVLKNISFDINKGDFIGIIGLSGAGKSTLADILTGLLPADSGQILVDGIKLSQHNFHKFRHIIGYVPQQINILDKSFKENVAWGCDKINDERVIKALKAAQLYDVISEYTEGINSNIIIGSNGLSQGQKQRLAIARALYRDPQILIFDEATSALDVQVESEITEMLKTISSSKTIIAIAHRLSTLKACNKLIYMKDGQIIDIGTFEELSFKYPDFDNLVKLSSIK
;
A
#
# COMPACT_ATOMS: atom_id res chain seq x y z
N ILE A 1 39.75 31.94 34.68
CA ILE A 1 39.61 32.02 33.21
C ILE A 1 38.54 33.03 32.77
N LEU A 2 37.61 33.41 33.62
CA LEU A 2 36.66 34.48 33.38
C LEU A 2 37.05 35.71 34.18
N ASN A 3 37.54 36.77 33.49
CA ASN A 3 37.77 38.02 34.16
C ASN A 3 36.41 38.63 34.56
N PRO A 4 36.08 38.74 35.84
CA PRO A 4 34.72 39.15 36.27
C PRO A 4 34.39 40.57 35.79
N LYS A 5 35.35 41.41 35.51
CA LYS A 5 35.14 42.80 35.03
C LYS A 5 34.58 42.84 33.59
N SER A 6 34.89 41.87 32.73
CA SER A 6 34.35 41.84 31.35
C SER A 6 32.92 41.33 31.25
N PHE A 7 32.41 40.69 32.29
CA PHE A 7 30.99 40.22 32.36
C PHE A 7 30.07 41.30 32.91
N ALA A 8 30.57 42.23 33.72
CA ALA A 8 29.80 43.33 34.29
C ALA A 8 29.25 44.30 33.21
N ASP A 9 29.99 44.44 32.10
CA ASP A 9 29.60 45.30 30.97
C ASP A 9 28.39 44.81 30.19
N TYR A 10 28.04 43.49 30.33
CA TYR A 10 26.90 42.87 29.62
C TYR A 10 25.65 42.67 30.50
N ILE A 11 25.78 42.80 31.84
CA ILE A 11 24.65 42.62 32.76
C ILE A 11 24.61 43.78 33.77
N PRO A 12 23.99 44.91 33.45
CA PRO A 12 24.06 46.16 34.28
C PRO A 12 23.38 46.06 35.65
N PHE A 13 22.72 44.95 35.97
CA PHE A 13 21.97 44.76 37.22
C PHE A 13 22.67 43.98 38.33
N VAL A 14 23.92 43.49 38.13
CA VAL A 14 24.60 42.64 39.11
C VAL A 14 25.80 43.41 39.71
N LYS A 15 25.67 43.95 40.93
CA LYS A 15 26.80 44.44 41.74
C LYS A 15 27.63 43.26 42.21
N LEU A 16 28.91 43.21 41.80
CA LEU A 16 29.84 42.09 41.96
C LEU A 16 30.67 42.20 43.25
N ASP A 17 30.07 42.04 44.43
CA ASP A 17 30.82 42.21 45.70
C ASP A 17 31.30 40.91 46.37
N ASN A 18 30.96 39.72 45.83
CA ASN A 18 31.47 38.44 46.37
C ASN A 18 31.74 37.44 45.24
N SER A 19 32.96 37.04 45.04
CA SER A 19 33.41 36.16 43.93
C SER A 19 32.67 34.81 43.87
N LEU A 20 32.25 34.29 44.99
CA LEU A 20 31.54 33.00 45.10
C LEU A 20 30.06 33.11 44.71
N LYS A 21 29.34 34.17 45.13
CA LYS A 21 27.93 34.39 44.78
C LYS A 21 27.74 34.71 43.31
N THR A 22 28.67 35.46 42.70
CA THR A 22 28.66 35.78 41.28
C THR A 22 28.94 34.56 40.42
N GLY A 23 29.87 33.69 40.82
CA GLY A 23 30.13 32.42 40.15
C GLY A 23 28.92 31.50 40.17
N LEU A 24 28.21 31.43 41.30
CA LEU A 24 26.97 30.64 41.42
C LEU A 24 25.82 31.21 40.55
N LEU A 25 25.65 32.54 40.51
CA LEU A 25 24.64 33.19 39.66
C LEU A 25 24.88 32.97 38.18
N ILE A 26 26.12 33.09 37.73
CA ILE A 26 26.53 32.81 36.33
C ILE A 26 26.29 31.33 36.02
N GLY A 27 26.68 30.41 36.92
CA GLY A 27 26.45 28.99 36.75
C GLY A 27 24.97 28.65 36.63
N LEU A 28 24.11 29.27 37.46
CA LEU A 28 22.66 29.08 37.40
C LEU A 28 22.06 29.65 36.12
N ALA A 29 22.51 30.81 35.66
CA ALA A 29 22.08 31.40 34.40
C ALA A 29 22.46 30.50 33.20
N VAL A 30 23.67 29.98 33.15
CA VAL A 30 24.13 29.04 32.13
C VAL A 30 23.30 27.75 32.16
N LEU A 31 23.02 27.21 33.37
CA LEU A 31 22.17 26.04 33.53
C LEU A 31 20.76 26.27 32.97
N LEU A 32 20.12 27.39 33.29
CA LEU A 32 18.79 27.74 32.79
C LEU A 32 18.77 27.87 31.27
N ILE A 33 19.78 28.53 30.67
CA ILE A 33 19.91 28.62 29.21
C ILE A 33 20.04 27.24 28.60
N PHE A 34 20.83 26.36 29.23
CA PHE A 34 21.06 25.00 28.74
C PHE A 34 19.78 24.13 28.82
N ILE A 35 19.03 24.25 29.92
CA ILE A 35 17.71 23.59 30.09
C ILE A 35 16.73 24.11 29.05
N SER A 36 16.58 25.43 28.92
CA SER A 36 15.68 26.06 27.95
C SER A 36 15.99 25.62 26.51
N LYS A 37 17.26 25.64 26.14
CA LYS A 37 17.71 25.16 24.83
C LYS A 37 17.34 23.68 24.61
N ASN A 38 17.53 22.81 25.60
CA ASN A 38 17.21 21.38 25.42
C ASN A 38 15.70 21.15 25.34
N ILE A 39 14.89 21.84 26.12
CA ILE A 39 13.41 21.82 26.00
C ILE A 39 12.99 22.26 24.59
N PHE A 40 13.58 23.35 24.08
CA PHE A 40 13.29 23.82 22.72
C PHE A 40 13.68 22.81 21.65
N MET A 41 14.83 22.13 21.79
CA MET A 41 15.24 21.06 20.86
C MET A 41 14.32 19.85 20.90
N ILE A 42 13.83 19.46 22.08
CA ILE A 42 12.81 18.40 22.22
C ILE A 42 11.51 18.80 21.50
N PHE A 43 11.09 20.04 21.67
CA PHE A 43 9.89 20.57 21.00
C PHE A 43 10.02 20.58 19.47
N ILE A 44 11.18 21.03 18.93
CA ILE A 44 11.47 20.96 17.50
C ILE A 44 11.44 19.51 17.01
N GLN A 45 12.05 18.58 17.74
CA GLN A 45 12.04 17.16 17.36
C GLN A 45 10.63 16.58 17.33
N TYR A 46 9.77 16.97 18.28
CA TYR A 46 8.37 16.58 18.28
C TYR A 46 7.62 17.10 17.05
N ILE A 47 7.81 18.39 16.70
CA ILE A 47 7.20 18.99 15.50
C ILE A 47 7.66 18.29 14.23
N GLN A 48 8.96 18.03 14.10
CA GLN A 48 9.53 17.32 12.94
C GLN A 48 8.92 15.92 12.80
N ASN A 49 8.86 15.15 13.89
CA ASN A 49 8.24 13.83 13.89
C ASN A 49 6.76 13.89 13.49
N LYS A 50 6.00 14.82 14.07
CA LYS A 50 4.57 15.02 13.74
C LYS A 50 4.38 15.38 12.26
N PHE A 51 5.22 16.25 11.73
CA PHE A 51 5.19 16.64 10.32
C PHE A 51 5.44 15.44 9.40
N VAL A 52 6.48 14.65 9.67
CA VAL A 52 6.85 13.46 8.90
C VAL A 52 5.74 12.40 8.98
N CYS A 53 5.18 12.16 10.16
CA CYS A 53 4.06 11.22 10.33
C CYS A 53 2.81 11.65 9.57
N ASN A 54 2.49 12.95 9.56
CA ASN A 54 1.37 13.46 8.76
C ASN A 54 1.61 13.28 7.26
N TRP A 55 2.81 13.58 6.79
CA TRP A 55 3.19 13.34 5.39
C TRP A 55 3.07 11.87 5.00
N LYS A 56 3.55 10.97 5.87
CA LYS A 56 3.43 9.51 5.66
C LYS A 56 1.95 9.12 5.57
N LYS A 57 1.12 9.58 6.50
CA LYS A 57 -0.32 9.37 6.49
C LYS A 57 -0.96 9.84 5.18
N ASP A 58 -0.61 11.04 4.72
CA ASP A 58 -1.22 11.62 3.52
C ASP A 58 -0.83 10.86 2.25
N ILE A 59 0.44 10.47 2.11
CA ILE A 59 0.92 9.68 0.97
C ILE A 59 0.27 8.29 0.96
N THR A 60 0.29 7.58 2.10
CA THR A 60 -0.30 6.24 2.18
C THR A 60 -1.81 6.27 1.95
N ALA A 61 -2.50 7.31 2.46
CA ALA A 61 -3.93 7.52 2.21
C ALA A 61 -4.21 7.76 0.72
N LYS A 62 -3.39 8.54 0.01
CA LYS A 62 -3.54 8.76 -1.44
C LYS A 62 -3.36 7.46 -2.24
N PHE A 63 -2.35 6.64 -1.93
CA PHE A 63 -2.19 5.34 -2.58
C PHE A 63 -3.38 4.42 -2.32
N MET A 64 -3.83 4.34 -1.05
CA MET A 64 -4.99 3.52 -0.70
C MET A 64 -6.25 4.01 -1.42
N GLN A 65 -6.44 5.34 -1.46
CA GLN A 65 -7.53 5.98 -2.19
C GLN A 65 -7.49 5.62 -3.69
N TYR A 66 -6.33 5.70 -4.32
CA TYR A 66 -6.17 5.27 -5.71
C TYR A 66 -6.52 3.79 -5.90
N TYR A 67 -5.95 2.88 -5.09
CA TYR A 67 -6.23 1.45 -5.25
C TYR A 67 -7.70 1.08 -5.03
N ILE A 68 -8.46 1.89 -4.27
CA ILE A 68 -9.90 1.68 -4.06
C ILE A 68 -10.74 2.31 -5.17
N TYR A 69 -10.42 3.53 -5.60
CA TYR A 69 -11.28 4.32 -6.48
C TYR A 69 -10.85 4.31 -7.96
N ALA A 70 -9.62 3.92 -8.27
CA ALA A 70 -9.17 3.85 -9.66
C ALA A 70 -9.96 2.81 -10.47
N PRO A 71 -10.07 2.97 -11.79
CA PRO A 71 -10.68 1.99 -12.67
C PRO A 71 -10.07 0.60 -12.46
N TYR A 72 -10.90 -0.43 -12.38
CA TYR A 72 -10.48 -1.80 -12.10
C TYR A 72 -9.39 -2.29 -13.06
N LYS A 73 -9.48 -1.94 -14.36
CA LYS A 73 -8.48 -2.23 -15.40
C LYS A 73 -7.08 -1.74 -15.02
N ASP A 74 -6.98 -0.58 -14.38
CA ASP A 74 -5.69 -0.02 -13.96
C ASP A 74 -5.17 -0.70 -12.68
N THR A 75 -6.05 -1.02 -11.76
CA THR A 75 -5.67 -1.72 -10.53
C THR A 75 -5.22 -3.16 -10.77
N MET A 76 -5.60 -3.80 -11.88
CA MET A 76 -5.13 -5.14 -12.27
C MET A 76 -3.66 -5.18 -12.71
N LYS A 77 -3.07 -4.04 -13.09
CA LYS A 77 -1.66 -3.97 -13.55
C LYS A 77 -0.65 -4.26 -12.44
N THR A 78 -1.01 -4.00 -11.19
CA THR A 78 -0.16 -4.18 -10.02
C THR A 78 -0.67 -5.35 -9.18
N SER A 79 0.21 -6.26 -8.77
CA SER A 79 -0.16 -7.40 -7.92
C SER A 79 -0.65 -6.94 -6.54
N GLN A 80 -1.45 -7.76 -5.85
CA GLN A 80 -1.89 -7.45 -4.48
C GLN A 80 -0.71 -7.33 -3.51
N THR A 81 0.31 -8.15 -3.69
CA THR A 81 1.55 -8.13 -2.92
C THR A 81 2.31 -6.83 -3.11
N ASP A 82 2.41 -6.34 -4.37
CA ASP A 82 3.09 -5.08 -4.66
C ASP A 82 2.32 -3.87 -4.12
N LYS A 83 0.98 -3.89 -4.18
CA LYS A 83 0.14 -2.83 -3.57
C LYS A 83 0.39 -2.71 -2.07
N LEU A 84 0.36 -3.84 -1.36
CA LEU A 84 0.65 -3.88 0.08
C LEU A 84 2.08 -3.40 0.37
N TYR A 85 3.05 -3.87 -0.42
CA TYR A 85 4.45 -3.47 -0.31
C TYR A 85 4.64 -1.96 -0.53
N ASN A 86 3.98 -1.38 -1.53
CA ASN A 86 4.05 0.05 -1.82
C ASN A 86 3.51 0.90 -0.66
N ILE A 87 2.33 0.54 -0.13
CA ILE A 87 1.71 1.29 0.97
C ILE A 87 2.52 1.17 2.26
N GLU A 88 2.79 -0.05 2.71
CA GLU A 88 3.35 -0.29 4.05
C GLU A 88 4.84 0.01 4.10
N THR A 89 5.59 -0.45 3.10
CA THR A 89 7.04 -0.50 3.18
C THR A 89 7.71 0.62 2.41
N ILE A 90 7.41 0.77 1.10
CA ILE A 90 8.11 1.75 0.27
C ILE A 90 7.82 3.17 0.73
N CYS A 91 6.54 3.51 0.99
CA CYS A 91 6.17 4.83 1.51
C CYS A 91 6.86 5.13 2.84
N SER A 92 6.93 4.14 3.75
CA SER A 92 7.58 4.31 5.05
C SER A 92 9.07 4.59 4.91
N ILE A 93 9.79 3.75 4.16
CA ILE A 93 11.24 3.86 3.97
C ILE A 93 11.60 5.18 3.26
N ALA A 94 10.85 5.54 2.22
CA ALA A 94 11.13 6.77 1.47
C ALA A 94 10.88 8.03 2.31
N VAL A 95 9.78 8.11 3.05
CA VAL A 95 9.48 9.28 3.88
C VAL A 95 10.47 9.40 5.03
N ASP A 96 10.75 8.32 5.76
CA ASP A 96 11.71 8.35 6.87
C ASP A 96 13.15 8.59 6.39
N GLY A 97 13.54 7.97 5.29
CA GLY A 97 14.89 8.05 4.75
C GLY A 97 15.19 9.34 4.00
N PHE A 98 14.20 9.97 3.39
CA PHE A 98 14.40 11.20 2.61
C PHE A 98 13.93 12.44 3.37
N ILE A 99 12.67 12.51 3.80
CA ILE A 99 12.10 13.72 4.42
C ILE A 99 12.64 13.93 5.82
N MET A 100 12.56 12.91 6.69
CA MET A 100 13.06 13.04 8.07
C MET A 100 14.58 13.31 8.09
N ARG A 101 15.35 12.61 7.24
CA ARG A 101 16.79 12.82 7.14
C ARG A 101 17.13 14.17 6.52
N GLY A 102 16.34 14.66 5.57
CA GLY A 102 16.47 16.01 5.00
C GLY A 102 16.27 17.10 6.05
N LEU A 103 15.23 16.99 6.89
CA LEU A 103 14.99 17.91 8.00
C LEU A 103 16.13 17.89 9.02
N ASN A 104 16.62 16.70 9.37
CA ASN A 104 17.76 16.55 10.26
C ASN A 104 19.04 17.17 9.67
N LEU A 105 19.27 17.00 8.38
CA LEU A 105 20.39 17.61 7.67
C LEU A 105 20.32 19.14 7.75
N LEU A 106 19.17 19.73 7.39
CA LEU A 106 18.95 21.19 7.47
C LEU A 106 19.18 21.73 8.87
N THR A 107 18.60 21.08 9.89
CA THR A 107 18.74 21.50 11.29
C THR A 107 20.21 21.52 11.73
N ASN A 108 20.97 20.47 11.39
CA ASN A 108 22.37 20.36 11.80
C ASN A 108 23.29 21.31 11.00
N VAL A 109 22.99 21.59 9.73
CA VAL A 109 23.68 22.61 8.93
C VAL A 109 23.49 24.00 9.56
N ILE A 110 22.24 24.36 9.93
CA ILE A 110 21.94 25.63 10.60
C ILE A 110 22.75 25.74 11.91
N ILE A 111 22.79 24.68 12.72
CA ILE A 111 23.57 24.67 13.98
C ILE A 111 25.03 24.96 13.71
N ILE A 112 25.64 24.30 12.72
CA ILE A 112 27.06 24.52 12.39
C ILE A 112 27.31 25.96 11.92
N VAL A 113 26.45 26.46 11.01
CA VAL A 113 26.54 27.83 10.49
C VAL A 113 26.43 28.85 11.62
N MET A 114 25.51 28.68 12.56
CA MET A 114 25.35 29.56 13.71
C MET A 114 26.59 29.52 14.63
N ILE A 115 27.13 28.34 14.93
CA ILE A 115 28.32 28.21 15.78
C ILE A 115 29.54 28.91 15.13
N ILE A 116 29.78 28.63 13.85
CA ILE A 116 30.88 29.25 13.11
C ILE A 116 30.70 30.77 12.99
N GLY A 117 29.45 31.21 12.68
CA GLY A 117 29.13 32.64 12.59
C GLY A 117 29.37 33.40 13.90
N LEU A 118 28.97 32.84 15.04
CA LEU A 118 29.22 33.41 16.35
C LEU A 118 30.72 33.46 16.67
N LEU A 119 31.48 32.44 16.27
CA LEU A 119 32.93 32.43 16.43
C LEU A 119 33.60 33.50 15.57
N PHE A 120 33.17 33.76 14.36
CA PHE A 120 33.71 34.79 13.47
C PHE A 120 33.60 36.20 14.06
N ILE A 121 32.52 36.50 14.79
CA ILE A 121 32.28 37.83 15.38
C ILE A 121 33.33 38.16 16.47
N LYS A 122 33.72 37.17 17.27
CA LYS A 122 34.59 37.39 18.43
C LYS A 122 36.02 36.86 18.22
N PHE A 123 36.18 35.78 17.45
CA PHE A 123 37.46 35.04 17.30
C PHE A 123 37.66 34.62 15.84
N PRO A 124 38.01 35.54 14.92
CA PRO A 124 38.07 35.27 13.48
C PRO A 124 39.09 34.19 13.10
N LEU A 125 40.25 34.15 13.77
CA LEU A 125 41.30 33.18 13.52
C LEU A 125 40.87 31.74 13.95
N PRO A 126 40.37 31.50 15.19
CA PRO A 126 39.77 30.23 15.56
C PRO A 126 38.58 29.80 14.67
N ALA A 127 37.75 30.76 14.25
CA ALA A 127 36.62 30.48 13.36
C ALA A 127 37.06 29.98 11.99
N SER A 128 38.10 30.57 11.39
CA SER A 128 38.64 30.11 10.10
C SER A 128 39.25 28.71 10.20
N ALA A 129 39.92 28.38 11.29
CA ALA A 129 40.48 27.06 11.54
C ALA A 129 39.36 26.00 11.69
N THR A 130 38.27 26.32 12.42
CA THR A 130 37.09 25.42 12.54
C THR A 130 36.36 25.25 11.22
N LEU A 131 36.21 26.30 10.43
CA LEU A 131 35.60 26.23 9.09
C LEU A 131 36.42 25.33 8.15
N LEU A 132 37.75 25.51 8.15
CA LEU A 132 38.67 24.68 7.38
C LEU A 132 38.56 23.21 7.79
N PHE A 133 38.51 22.93 9.10
CA PHE A 133 38.34 21.57 9.62
C PHE A 133 37.01 20.95 9.15
N VAL A 134 35.90 21.68 9.26
CA VAL A 134 34.56 21.21 8.80
C VAL A 134 34.60 20.91 7.30
N THR A 135 35.12 21.82 6.47
CA THR A 135 35.16 21.66 5.02
C THR A 135 36.04 20.49 4.60
N VAL A 136 37.22 20.33 5.17
CA VAL A 136 38.14 19.21 4.91
C VAL A 136 37.49 17.88 5.32
N THR A 137 36.87 17.82 6.50
CA THR A 137 36.20 16.63 7.00
C THR A 137 35.05 16.22 6.09
N MET A 138 34.19 17.15 5.69
CA MET A 138 33.09 16.91 4.77
C MET A 138 33.57 16.46 3.39
N PHE A 139 34.66 17.08 2.88
CA PHE A 139 35.23 16.69 1.59
C PHE A 139 35.81 15.27 1.62
N LEU A 140 36.58 14.91 2.63
CA LEU A 140 37.15 13.57 2.78
C LEU A 140 36.08 12.51 2.93
N GLN A 141 35.07 12.75 3.77
CA GLN A 141 33.96 11.83 3.95
C GLN A 141 33.16 11.65 2.66
N ASN A 142 32.81 12.75 1.97
CA ASN A 142 32.06 12.66 0.73
C ASN A 142 32.84 11.90 -0.35
N LYS A 143 34.13 12.16 -0.50
CA LYS A 143 35.00 11.44 -1.45
C LYS A 143 35.06 9.94 -1.15
N TYR A 144 35.11 9.55 0.13
CA TYR A 144 35.24 8.15 0.55
C TYR A 144 33.90 7.39 0.50
N PHE A 145 32.82 7.98 0.97
CA PHE A 145 31.54 7.30 1.15
C PHE A 145 30.60 7.41 -0.03
N LYS A 146 30.60 8.51 -0.81
CA LYS A 146 29.61 8.76 -1.87
C LYS A 146 29.46 7.63 -2.89
N LYS A 147 30.57 7.14 -3.45
CA LYS A 147 30.53 6.09 -4.49
C LYS A 147 30.05 4.76 -3.92
N ARG A 148 30.44 4.42 -2.70
CA ARG A 148 30.12 3.15 -2.04
C ARG A 148 28.66 3.10 -1.57
N THR A 149 28.14 4.20 -1.05
CA THR A 149 26.74 4.28 -0.60
C THR A 149 25.76 4.35 -1.77
N ALA A 150 26.16 4.89 -2.92
CA ALA A 150 25.33 4.88 -4.13
C ALA A 150 25.10 3.45 -4.64
N VAL A 151 26.16 2.63 -4.73
CA VAL A 151 26.04 1.21 -5.15
C VAL A 151 25.15 0.40 -4.18
N LEU A 152 25.24 0.70 -2.88
CA LEU A 152 24.37 0.07 -1.87
C LEU A 152 22.89 0.43 -2.07
N ALA A 153 22.59 1.66 -2.45
CA ALA A 153 21.23 2.11 -2.69
C ALA A 153 20.56 1.33 -3.83
N ASP A 154 21.25 1.21 -4.97
CA ASP A 154 20.74 0.54 -6.16
C ASP A 154 20.43 -0.95 -5.90
N THR A 155 21.24 -1.62 -5.06
CA THR A 155 21.07 -3.04 -4.77
C THR A 155 20.11 -3.32 -3.61
N MET A 156 19.96 -2.40 -2.67
CA MET A 156 19.17 -2.62 -1.44
C MET A 156 17.67 -2.78 -1.73
N ALA A 157 17.10 -1.93 -2.57
CA ALA A 157 15.70 -1.97 -2.92
C ALA A 157 15.33 -3.28 -3.64
N GLU A 158 16.20 -3.74 -4.57
CA GLU A 158 16.00 -5.01 -5.29
C GLU A 158 16.07 -6.22 -4.35
N LYS A 159 17.11 -6.30 -3.51
CA LYS A 159 17.29 -7.42 -2.58
C LYS A 159 16.17 -7.47 -1.53
N PHE A 160 15.74 -6.31 -1.05
CA PHE A 160 14.62 -6.24 -0.12
C PHE A 160 13.30 -6.71 -0.76
N GLN A 161 13.05 -6.34 -2.01
CA GLN A 161 11.87 -6.81 -2.75
C GLN A 161 11.91 -8.33 -2.93
N LYS A 162 13.06 -8.91 -3.33
CA LYS A 162 13.23 -10.38 -3.45
C LYS A 162 12.98 -11.10 -2.12
N TYR A 163 13.51 -10.57 -1.02
CA TYR A 163 13.29 -11.10 0.32
C TYR A 163 11.81 -11.08 0.72
N LYS A 164 11.11 -9.96 0.51
CA LYS A 164 9.68 -9.84 0.79
C LYS A 164 8.83 -10.76 -0.09
N SER A 165 9.15 -10.86 -1.37
CA SER A 165 8.45 -11.78 -2.29
C SER A 165 8.60 -13.24 -1.87
N ALA A 166 9.80 -13.65 -1.44
CA ALA A 166 10.03 -15.01 -0.94
C ALA A 166 9.20 -15.32 0.32
N ILE A 167 9.04 -14.36 1.23
CA ILE A 167 8.16 -14.52 2.40
C ILE A 167 6.71 -14.75 1.96
N MET A 168 6.21 -13.87 1.09
CA MET A 168 4.81 -13.92 0.67
C MET A 168 4.51 -15.20 -0.12
N GLU A 169 5.42 -15.60 -1.02
CA GLU A 169 5.29 -16.85 -1.79
C GLU A 169 5.18 -18.07 -0.88
N ASN A 170 6.00 -18.14 0.17
CA ASN A 170 5.98 -19.25 1.13
C ASN A 170 4.70 -19.28 1.98
N ILE A 171 4.21 -18.12 2.41
CA ILE A 171 3.02 -18.05 3.29
C ILE A 171 1.75 -18.32 2.51
N ILE A 172 1.61 -17.74 1.31
CA ILE A 172 0.41 -17.89 0.49
C ILE A 172 0.24 -19.33 0.02
N ASN A 173 1.35 -19.99 -0.38
CA ASN A 173 1.31 -21.32 -0.99
C ASN A 173 1.66 -22.45 0.00
N ILE A 174 1.47 -22.25 1.31
CA ILE A 174 1.92 -23.22 2.34
C ILE A 174 1.28 -24.60 2.16
N LYS A 175 0.04 -24.67 1.69
CA LYS A 175 -0.67 -25.92 1.44
C LYS A 175 -0.03 -26.71 0.29
N GLU A 176 0.24 -26.04 -0.80
CA GLU A 176 0.90 -26.60 -1.99
C GLU A 176 2.31 -27.08 -1.66
N LEU A 177 3.06 -26.29 -0.89
CA LEU A 177 4.41 -26.65 -0.43
C LEU A 177 4.39 -27.93 0.38
N LYS A 178 3.39 -28.11 1.26
CA LYS A 178 3.22 -29.31 2.06
C LYS A 178 2.88 -30.54 1.21
N ILE A 179 1.94 -30.38 0.26
CA ILE A 179 1.53 -31.47 -0.63
C ILE A 179 2.68 -31.93 -1.53
N LEU A 180 3.47 -30.98 -2.04
CA LEU A 180 4.59 -31.26 -2.94
C LEU A 180 5.86 -31.68 -2.18
N SER A 181 5.85 -31.66 -0.84
CA SER A 181 7.05 -31.90 0.00
C SER A 181 8.23 -31.00 -0.42
N ALA A 182 7.91 -29.76 -0.81
CA ALA A 182 8.85 -28.80 -1.37
C ALA A 182 9.39 -27.81 -0.34
N GLU A 183 9.11 -28.01 0.96
CA GLU A 183 9.46 -27.10 2.05
C GLU A 183 10.92 -26.70 2.04
N LYS A 184 11.80 -27.69 1.83
CA LYS A 184 13.25 -27.45 1.82
C LYS A 184 13.66 -26.51 0.70
N ILE A 185 13.15 -26.73 -0.52
CA ILE A 185 13.50 -25.91 -1.70
C ILE A 185 13.09 -24.45 -1.48
N PHE A 186 11.88 -24.22 -0.98
CA PHE A 186 11.36 -22.88 -0.74
C PHE A 186 11.99 -22.21 0.48
N PHE A 187 12.33 -22.98 1.51
CA PHE A 187 13.09 -22.49 2.65
C PHE A 187 14.52 -22.09 2.24
N ASP A 188 15.18 -22.88 1.39
CA ASP A 188 16.51 -22.56 0.87
C ASP A 188 16.49 -21.28 0.00
N LYS A 189 15.47 -21.09 -0.85
CA LYS A 189 15.27 -19.84 -1.60
C LYS A 189 15.07 -18.64 -0.68
N TYR A 190 14.26 -18.80 0.36
CA TYR A 190 14.04 -17.75 1.36
C TYR A 190 15.34 -17.40 2.08
N THR A 191 16.10 -18.39 2.55
CA THR A 191 17.36 -18.19 3.28
C THR A 191 18.43 -17.52 2.41
N GLU A 192 18.49 -17.84 1.11
CA GLU A 192 19.37 -17.18 0.15
C GLU A 192 18.97 -15.70 -0.05
N ALA A 193 17.69 -15.43 -0.23
CA ALA A 193 17.18 -14.06 -0.38
C ALA A 193 17.39 -13.25 0.90
N GLU A 194 17.13 -13.84 2.08
CA GLU A 194 17.37 -13.22 3.37
C GLU A 194 18.86 -12.93 3.57
N LYS A 195 19.73 -13.91 3.34
CA LYS A 195 21.18 -13.74 3.45
C LYS A 195 21.67 -12.58 2.59
N SER A 196 21.26 -12.56 1.31
CA SER A 196 21.62 -11.49 0.38
C SER A 196 21.16 -10.09 0.86
N TYR A 197 19.96 -10.01 1.44
CA TYR A 197 19.44 -8.75 2.01
C TYR A 197 20.20 -8.35 3.29
N ARG A 198 20.46 -9.32 4.21
CA ARG A 198 21.18 -9.05 5.48
C ARG A 198 22.63 -8.62 5.25
N GLU A 199 23.29 -9.15 4.25
CA GLU A 199 24.65 -8.72 3.88
C GLU A 199 24.67 -7.21 3.53
N ILE A 200 23.71 -6.76 2.72
CA ILE A 200 23.59 -5.33 2.37
C ILE A 200 23.19 -4.48 3.59
N GLN A 201 22.27 -4.98 4.41
CA GLN A 201 21.87 -4.30 5.64
C GLN A 201 23.05 -4.14 6.61
N THR A 202 23.91 -5.16 6.71
CA THR A 202 25.14 -5.13 7.52
C THR A 202 26.09 -4.06 7.00
N LEU A 203 26.31 -4.00 5.68
CA LEU A 203 27.13 -2.97 5.06
C LEU A 203 26.59 -1.56 5.28
N GLN A 204 25.27 -1.39 5.17
CA GLN A 204 24.60 -0.11 5.46
C GLN A 204 24.80 0.30 6.93
N GLY A 205 24.62 -0.64 7.86
CA GLY A 205 24.89 -0.43 9.29
C GLY A 205 26.32 0.00 9.55
N PHE A 206 27.28 -0.68 8.91
CA PHE A 206 28.70 -0.33 8.98
C PHE A 206 28.96 1.09 8.47
N TYR A 207 28.48 1.45 7.28
CA TYR A 207 28.67 2.80 6.74
C TYR A 207 27.99 3.90 7.56
N ASN A 208 26.92 3.59 8.27
CA ASN A 208 26.30 4.51 9.22
C ASN A 208 27.11 4.66 10.53
N ALA A 209 27.83 3.62 10.95
CA ALA A 209 28.60 3.60 12.19
C ALA A 209 30.01 4.22 12.05
N VAL A 210 30.63 4.17 10.85
CA VAL A 210 32.03 4.63 10.64
C VAL A 210 32.23 6.14 10.75
N PRO A 211 31.34 7.02 10.25
CA PRO A 211 31.57 8.47 10.27
C PRO A 211 31.89 9.07 11.65
N PRO A 212 31.21 8.68 12.76
CA PRO A 212 31.56 9.17 14.10
C PRO A 212 33.01 8.93 14.49
N TYR A 213 33.50 7.71 14.29
CA TYR A 213 34.88 7.33 14.63
C TYR A 213 35.92 8.07 13.77
N PHE A 214 35.60 8.27 12.49
CA PHE A 214 36.43 9.01 11.57
C PHE A 214 36.55 10.48 11.98
N ILE A 215 35.45 11.10 12.39
CA ILE A 215 35.45 12.49 12.89
C ILE A 215 36.24 12.60 14.20
N GLU A 216 36.04 11.67 15.14
CA GLU A 216 36.75 11.60 16.39
C GLU A 216 38.28 11.53 16.18
N MET A 217 38.73 10.64 15.29
CA MET A 217 40.14 10.52 14.91
C MET A 217 40.68 11.85 14.36
N LEU A 218 39.95 12.52 13.47
CA LEU A 218 40.37 13.80 12.91
C LEU A 218 40.42 14.91 13.96
N ILE A 219 39.52 14.93 14.93
CA ILE A 219 39.53 15.88 16.04
C ILE A 219 40.80 15.67 16.90
N VAL A 220 41.07 14.42 17.28
CA VAL A 220 42.26 14.09 18.06
C VAL A 220 43.54 14.48 17.32
N CYS A 221 43.65 14.18 16.02
CA CYS A 221 44.79 14.61 15.19
C CYS A 221 44.91 16.14 15.15
N ALA A 222 43.82 16.86 14.97
CA ALA A 222 43.81 18.32 14.97
C ALA A 222 44.27 18.90 16.32
N LEU A 223 43.81 18.32 17.45
CA LEU A 223 44.21 18.73 18.79
C LEU A 223 45.69 18.47 19.06
N LEU A 224 46.23 17.33 18.63
CA LEU A 224 47.66 17.02 18.76
C LEU A 224 48.52 17.95 17.93
N LEU A 225 48.17 18.21 16.67
CA LEU A 225 48.87 19.19 15.82
C LEU A 225 48.87 20.59 16.46
N LEU A 226 47.74 20.98 17.02
CA LEU A 226 47.58 22.24 17.71
C LEU A 226 48.48 22.34 18.95
N ALA A 227 48.54 21.27 19.76
CA ALA A 227 49.43 21.18 20.93
C ALA A 227 50.90 21.24 20.53
N CYS A 228 51.31 20.58 19.43
CA CYS A 228 52.67 20.65 18.90
C CYS A 228 53.03 22.08 18.45
N ILE A 229 52.13 22.78 17.76
CA ILE A 229 52.36 24.17 17.34
C ILE A 229 52.57 25.09 18.56
N LEU A 230 51.76 24.91 19.60
CA LEU A 230 51.87 25.67 20.84
C LEU A 230 53.17 25.43 21.57
N SER A 231 53.61 24.18 21.66
CA SER A 231 54.87 23.83 22.31
C SER A 231 56.07 24.41 21.55
N ALA A 232 56.04 24.40 20.22
CA ALA A 232 57.10 24.94 19.37
C ALA A 232 57.25 26.48 19.47
N GLN A 233 56.14 27.18 19.78
CA GLN A 233 56.12 28.63 19.89
C GLN A 233 56.47 29.16 21.30
N ASN A 234 56.84 28.28 22.26
CA ASN A 234 57.07 28.64 23.68
C ASN A 234 55.90 29.47 24.26
N ALA A 235 54.66 29.16 23.81
CA ALA A 235 53.44 29.95 24.08
C ALA A 235 52.89 29.79 25.50
N SER A 236 53.61 29.09 26.39
CA SER A 236 53.23 28.90 27.80
C SER A 236 53.06 30.19 28.61
N SER A 237 53.61 31.31 28.10
CA SER A 237 53.48 32.65 28.70
C SER A 237 52.28 33.48 28.13
N ASN A 238 51.62 33.04 27.06
CA ASN A 238 50.58 33.83 26.38
C ASN A 238 49.16 33.32 26.70
N SER A 239 48.58 33.85 27.77
CA SER A 239 47.23 33.47 28.24
C SER A 239 46.12 33.62 27.17
N SER A 240 46.31 34.55 26.22
CA SER A 240 45.37 34.78 25.14
C SER A 240 45.33 33.65 24.09
N LEU A 241 46.50 33.02 23.82
CA LEU A 241 46.58 31.86 22.92
C LEU A 241 45.91 30.63 23.55
N VAL A 242 46.19 30.36 24.82
CA VAL A 242 45.55 29.24 25.55
C VAL A 242 44.02 29.39 25.58
N ALA A 243 43.50 30.59 25.79
CA ALA A 243 42.07 30.86 25.75
C ALA A 243 41.46 30.62 24.35
N SER A 244 42.16 31.05 23.28
CA SER A 244 41.72 30.83 21.90
C SER A 244 41.63 29.33 21.56
N PHE A 245 42.59 28.54 22.02
CA PHE A 245 42.58 27.09 21.82
C PHE A 245 41.46 26.38 22.59
N ALA A 246 41.20 26.77 23.83
CA ALA A 246 40.09 26.24 24.61
C ALA A 246 38.73 26.46 23.88
N ILE A 247 38.59 27.62 23.23
CA ILE A 247 37.41 27.94 22.43
C ILE A 247 37.30 27.04 21.19
N VAL A 248 38.40 26.80 20.44
CA VAL A 248 38.42 25.88 19.30
C VAL A 248 38.05 24.47 19.73
N ILE A 249 38.61 23.98 20.82
CA ILE A 249 38.31 22.67 21.39
C ILE A 249 36.80 22.57 21.71
N ALA A 250 36.25 23.53 22.44
CA ALA A 250 34.85 23.58 22.79
C ALA A 250 33.94 23.61 21.55
N ALA A 251 34.32 24.36 20.51
CA ALA A 251 33.61 24.43 19.25
C ALA A 251 33.64 23.09 18.49
N LEU A 252 34.79 22.43 18.40
CA LEU A 252 34.93 21.13 17.75
C LEU A 252 34.09 20.06 18.45
N PHE A 253 34.12 20.01 19.78
CA PHE A 253 33.22 19.09 20.54
C PHE A 253 31.73 19.36 20.31
N ARG A 254 31.36 20.61 20.02
CA ARG A 254 29.98 20.98 19.73
C ARG A 254 29.58 20.69 18.29
N ILE A 255 30.48 20.85 17.34
CA ILE A 255 30.25 20.65 15.90
C ILE A 255 30.31 19.15 15.54
N ALA A 256 31.13 18.33 16.20
CA ALA A 256 31.30 16.93 15.90
C ALA A 256 29.98 16.11 15.84
N PRO A 257 29.06 16.20 16.84
CA PRO A 257 27.78 15.50 16.75
C PRO A 257 26.92 15.98 15.59
N ALA A 258 26.97 17.26 15.25
CA ALA A 258 26.22 17.80 14.12
C ALA A 258 26.76 17.30 12.77
N LEU A 259 28.09 17.25 12.60
CA LEU A 259 28.74 16.65 11.43
C LEU A 259 28.39 15.18 11.27
N ASN A 260 28.38 14.40 12.35
CA ASN A 260 27.99 13.00 12.34
C ASN A 260 26.55 12.83 11.85
N ARG A 261 25.62 13.66 12.35
CA ARG A 261 24.22 13.64 11.93
C ARG A 261 24.02 14.06 10.47
N ILE A 262 24.79 15.03 9.99
CA ILE A 262 24.78 15.42 8.58
C ILE A 262 25.22 14.25 7.72
N GLN A 263 26.35 13.63 8.06
CA GLN A 263 26.88 12.51 7.27
C GLN A 263 25.95 11.30 7.24
N THR A 264 25.43 10.90 8.39
CA THR A 264 24.44 9.80 8.45
C THR A 264 23.15 10.14 7.69
N SER A 265 22.72 11.41 7.70
CA SER A 265 21.56 11.84 6.90
C SER A 265 21.84 11.73 5.40
N ILE A 266 23.03 12.16 4.93
CA ILE A 266 23.43 12.03 3.53
C ILE A 266 23.48 10.55 3.10
N ILE A 267 24.06 9.68 3.92
CA ILE A 267 24.13 8.23 3.65
C ILE A 267 22.71 7.65 3.52
N ASN A 268 21.82 7.96 4.46
CA ASN A 268 20.45 7.43 4.44
C ASN A 268 19.62 8.00 3.26
N ILE A 269 19.75 9.30 2.95
CA ILE A 269 19.09 9.90 1.76
C ILE A 269 19.54 9.18 0.49
N ASN A 270 20.84 8.93 0.35
CA ASN A 270 21.37 8.21 -0.81
C ASN A 270 20.86 6.76 -0.87
N SER A 271 20.84 6.04 0.26
CA SER A 271 20.38 4.64 0.31
C SER A 271 18.86 4.47 0.10
N THR A 272 18.09 5.54 0.25
CA THR A 272 16.63 5.49 0.03
C THR A 272 16.21 6.08 -1.31
N ARG A 273 17.13 6.52 -2.13
CA ARG A 273 16.87 7.18 -3.42
C ARG A 273 15.98 6.35 -4.35
N ASP A 274 16.24 5.04 -4.46
CA ASP A 274 15.48 4.16 -5.34
C ASP A 274 14.06 3.90 -4.84
N PHE A 275 13.86 3.91 -3.52
CA PHE A 275 12.51 3.83 -2.95
C PHE A 275 11.70 5.09 -3.28
N VAL A 276 12.34 6.27 -3.21
CA VAL A 276 11.70 7.54 -3.61
C VAL A 276 11.38 7.53 -5.11
N LYS A 277 12.30 7.04 -5.95
CA LYS A 277 12.09 6.91 -7.39
C LYS A 277 10.91 6.00 -7.71
N LYS A 278 10.84 4.81 -7.09
CA LYS A 278 9.71 3.89 -7.25
C LYS A 278 8.37 4.50 -6.83
N ILE A 279 8.33 5.24 -5.71
CA ILE A 279 7.10 5.96 -5.31
C ILE A 279 6.71 6.98 -6.37
N ASN A 280 7.67 7.74 -6.90
CA ASN A 280 7.37 8.76 -7.90
C ASN A 280 6.85 8.15 -9.21
N GLU A 281 7.49 7.06 -9.66
CA GLU A 281 7.06 6.31 -10.84
C GLU A 281 5.64 5.75 -10.67
N GLU A 282 5.35 5.16 -9.51
CA GLU A 282 4.01 4.66 -9.18
C GLU A 282 3.01 5.83 -9.05
N TYR A 283 3.40 6.93 -8.41
CA TYR A 283 2.57 8.13 -8.25
C TYR A 283 2.19 8.74 -9.61
N GLU A 284 3.12 8.81 -10.55
CA GLU A 284 2.89 9.31 -11.91
C GLU A 284 2.07 8.32 -12.75
N SER A 285 2.40 7.03 -12.70
CA SER A 285 1.67 5.98 -13.43
C SER A 285 0.21 5.85 -12.97
N CYS A 286 -0.03 6.11 -11.69
CA CYS A 286 -1.35 6.05 -11.07
C CYS A 286 -2.18 7.31 -11.28
N ASN A 287 -1.62 8.39 -11.85
CA ASN A 287 -2.29 9.70 -12.02
C ASN A 287 -3.04 10.16 -10.75
N LEU A 288 -2.38 10.01 -9.60
CA LEU A 288 -2.95 10.18 -8.24
C LEU A 288 -3.55 11.57 -7.95
N GLY A 289 -3.36 12.52 -8.87
CA GLY A 289 -3.92 13.87 -8.75
C GLY A 289 -5.28 14.08 -9.44
N ASN A 290 -5.71 13.18 -10.33
CA ASN A 290 -6.78 13.48 -11.30
C ASN A 290 -7.86 12.39 -11.44
N PHE A 291 -8.05 11.48 -10.45
CA PHE A 291 -9.17 10.56 -10.53
C PHE A 291 -10.39 11.11 -9.76
N GLU A 292 -11.55 10.98 -10.38
CA GLU A 292 -12.81 11.37 -9.78
C GLU A 292 -13.22 10.37 -8.70
N ILE A 293 -13.43 10.86 -7.49
CA ILE A 293 -14.03 10.09 -6.41
C ILE A 293 -15.54 10.18 -6.61
N PHE A 294 -16.13 9.09 -7.06
CA PHE A 294 -17.58 9.00 -7.11
C PHE A 294 -18.13 8.81 -5.69
N ASP A 295 -18.92 9.77 -5.25
CA ASP A 295 -19.66 9.62 -3.99
C ASP A 295 -20.77 8.59 -4.17
N SER A 296 -20.46 7.35 -3.72
CA SER A 296 -21.40 6.24 -3.75
C SER A 296 -22.54 6.38 -2.71
N SER A 297 -22.52 7.42 -1.88
CA SER A 297 -23.58 7.71 -0.90
C SER A 297 -24.86 8.23 -1.54
N LEU A 298 -24.80 8.69 -2.79
CA LEU A 298 -25.97 9.03 -3.57
C LEU A 298 -26.70 7.74 -3.97
N ASN A 299 -27.75 7.39 -3.21
CA ASN A 299 -28.62 6.22 -3.43
C ASN A 299 -29.46 6.31 -4.72
N GLU A 300 -29.00 7.01 -5.74
CA GLU A 300 -29.68 7.08 -7.02
C GLU A 300 -29.51 5.75 -7.78
N LYS A 301 -30.61 5.05 -7.97
CA LYS A 301 -30.69 3.81 -8.75
C LYS A 301 -31.23 4.12 -10.14
N ILE A 302 -30.73 3.42 -11.14
CA ILE A 302 -31.41 3.34 -12.44
C ILE A 302 -32.63 2.46 -12.25
N ASP A 303 -33.81 2.90 -12.69
CA ASP A 303 -35.01 2.10 -12.65
C ASP A 303 -35.01 1.17 -13.88
N PHE A 304 -34.85 -0.14 -13.64
CA PHE A 304 -34.84 -1.16 -14.70
C PHE A 304 -36.24 -1.76 -14.88
N LYS A 305 -36.89 -1.37 -15.96
CA LYS A 305 -38.30 -1.77 -16.26
C LYS A 305 -38.43 -2.73 -17.43
N GLY A 306 -37.57 -2.62 -18.42
CA GLY A 306 -37.74 -3.30 -19.70
C GLY A 306 -36.55 -4.19 -20.08
N LYS A 307 -35.52 -3.60 -20.66
CA LYS A 307 -34.41 -4.38 -21.23
C LYS A 307 -33.05 -3.72 -21.16
N ILE A 308 -32.01 -4.55 -21.14
CA ILE A 308 -30.60 -4.17 -21.33
C ILE A 308 -30.20 -4.57 -22.75
N ILE A 309 -29.59 -3.67 -23.49
CA ILE A 309 -29.15 -3.91 -24.86
C ILE A 309 -27.64 -3.69 -24.93
N LEU A 310 -26.90 -4.70 -25.34
CA LEU A 310 -25.50 -4.57 -25.71
C LEU A 310 -25.42 -4.43 -27.23
N LYS A 311 -24.67 -3.42 -27.71
CA LYS A 311 -24.49 -3.17 -29.15
C LYS A 311 -23.01 -3.08 -29.49
N ASN A 312 -22.54 -4.00 -30.32
CA ASN A 312 -21.20 -4.03 -30.92
C ASN A 312 -20.07 -3.87 -29.88
N ILE A 313 -20.18 -4.55 -28.75
CA ILE A 313 -19.18 -4.49 -27.68
C ILE A 313 -17.90 -5.19 -28.10
N CYS A 314 -16.79 -4.43 -28.07
CA CYS A 314 -15.44 -4.96 -28.23
C CYS A 314 -14.60 -4.66 -27.01
N PHE A 315 -13.65 -5.55 -26.70
CA PHE A 315 -12.76 -5.35 -25.56
C PHE A 315 -11.44 -6.11 -25.71
N SER A 316 -10.36 -5.47 -25.22
CA SER A 316 -9.00 -6.02 -25.18
C SER A 316 -8.32 -5.68 -23.85
N TYR A 317 -7.71 -6.65 -23.20
CA TYR A 317 -6.81 -6.37 -22.05
C TYR A 317 -5.49 -5.75 -22.53
N ASN A 318 -5.02 -6.22 -23.68
CA ASN A 318 -3.83 -5.71 -24.38
C ASN A 318 -4.23 -5.40 -25.82
N PRO A 319 -3.81 -4.27 -26.41
CA PRO A 319 -4.11 -3.92 -27.79
C PRO A 319 -3.79 -5.01 -28.83
N ALA A 320 -2.83 -5.89 -28.53
CA ALA A 320 -2.43 -6.97 -29.42
C ALA A 320 -3.44 -8.13 -29.53
N LYS A 321 -4.38 -8.28 -28.56
CA LYS A 321 -5.31 -9.41 -28.53
C LYS A 321 -6.70 -8.99 -28.08
N GLN A 322 -7.61 -8.94 -29.04
CA GLN A 322 -9.04 -8.69 -28.77
C GLN A 322 -9.70 -9.90 -28.14
N VAL A 323 -10.35 -9.71 -26.98
CA VAL A 323 -10.99 -10.77 -26.19
C VAL A 323 -12.49 -10.85 -26.53
N LEU A 324 -13.16 -9.71 -26.68
CA LEU A 324 -14.54 -9.66 -27.14
C LEU A 324 -14.62 -8.93 -28.47
N LYS A 325 -15.35 -9.53 -29.42
CA LYS A 325 -15.43 -9.09 -30.80
C LYS A 325 -16.90 -8.92 -31.20
N ASN A 326 -17.35 -7.67 -31.28
CA ASN A 326 -18.67 -7.30 -31.79
C ASN A 326 -19.85 -8.02 -31.11
N ILE A 327 -19.85 -8.07 -29.77
CA ILE A 327 -20.88 -8.71 -28.98
C ILE A 327 -22.16 -7.85 -28.99
N SER A 328 -23.27 -8.44 -29.42
CA SER A 328 -24.57 -7.76 -29.46
C SER A 328 -25.69 -8.73 -29.06
N PHE A 329 -26.48 -8.39 -28.03
CA PHE A 329 -27.64 -9.12 -27.57
C PHE A 329 -28.48 -8.30 -26.60
N ASP A 330 -29.73 -8.78 -26.36
CA ASP A 330 -30.68 -8.15 -25.47
C ASP A 330 -30.99 -9.07 -24.28
N ILE A 331 -31.16 -8.46 -23.08
CA ILE A 331 -31.58 -9.08 -21.84
C ILE A 331 -32.90 -8.42 -21.42
N ASN A 332 -33.98 -9.15 -21.37
CA ASN A 332 -35.26 -8.63 -20.89
C ASN A 332 -35.37 -8.78 -19.37
N LYS A 333 -36.16 -7.94 -18.74
CA LYS A 333 -36.50 -8.09 -17.34
C LYS A 333 -37.18 -9.43 -17.08
N GLY A 334 -36.68 -10.18 -16.09
CA GLY A 334 -37.16 -11.51 -15.77
C GLY A 334 -36.51 -12.66 -16.56
N ASP A 335 -35.61 -12.36 -17.50
CA ASP A 335 -34.84 -13.40 -18.20
C ASP A 335 -33.91 -14.14 -17.23
N PHE A 336 -33.84 -15.47 -17.39
CA PHE A 336 -32.76 -16.28 -16.81
C PHE A 336 -31.83 -16.75 -17.94
N ILE A 337 -30.73 -16.01 -18.12
CA ILE A 337 -29.80 -16.20 -19.22
C ILE A 337 -28.57 -16.98 -18.76
N GLY A 338 -28.22 -18.02 -19.51
CA GLY A 338 -26.98 -18.76 -19.36
C GLY A 338 -25.96 -18.34 -20.43
N ILE A 339 -24.72 -18.02 -20.03
CA ILE A 339 -23.60 -17.78 -20.95
C ILE A 339 -22.72 -19.03 -20.94
N ILE A 340 -22.58 -19.68 -22.11
CA ILE A 340 -21.81 -20.91 -22.27
C ILE A 340 -20.73 -20.76 -23.34
N GLY A 341 -19.62 -21.45 -23.17
CA GLY A 341 -18.51 -21.49 -24.13
C GLY A 341 -17.27 -22.11 -23.50
N LEU A 342 -16.28 -22.44 -24.28
CA LEU A 342 -15.00 -22.97 -23.82
C LEU A 342 -14.28 -21.98 -22.86
N SER A 343 -13.32 -22.49 -22.08
CA SER A 343 -12.43 -21.63 -21.31
C SER A 343 -11.70 -20.68 -22.25
N GLY A 344 -11.62 -19.40 -21.89
CA GLY A 344 -11.05 -18.35 -22.73
C GLY A 344 -11.98 -17.76 -23.81
N ALA A 345 -13.25 -18.20 -23.91
CA ALA A 345 -14.22 -17.62 -24.84
C ALA A 345 -14.66 -16.19 -24.51
N GLY A 346 -14.21 -15.61 -23.38
CA GLY A 346 -14.52 -14.23 -22.99
C GLY A 346 -15.71 -14.07 -22.03
N LYS A 347 -16.24 -15.15 -21.46
CA LYS A 347 -17.45 -15.14 -20.59
C LYS A 347 -17.32 -14.24 -19.36
N SER A 348 -16.27 -14.42 -18.55
CA SER A 348 -16.03 -13.60 -17.34
C SER A 348 -15.72 -12.15 -17.70
N THR A 349 -15.02 -11.92 -18.81
CA THR A 349 -14.80 -10.56 -19.35
C THR A 349 -16.11 -9.88 -19.71
N LEU A 350 -17.05 -10.63 -20.29
CA LEU A 350 -18.39 -10.11 -20.60
C LEU A 350 -19.18 -9.78 -19.32
N ALA A 351 -19.07 -10.61 -18.27
CA ALA A 351 -19.66 -10.32 -16.95
C ALA A 351 -19.05 -9.06 -16.32
N ASP A 352 -17.72 -8.90 -16.40
CA ASP A 352 -17.02 -7.70 -15.90
C ASP A 352 -17.46 -6.42 -16.63
N ILE A 353 -17.73 -6.50 -17.93
CA ILE A 353 -18.26 -5.37 -18.71
C ILE A 353 -19.74 -5.10 -18.32
N LEU A 354 -20.54 -6.13 -18.14
CA LEU A 354 -21.93 -5.98 -17.70
C LEU A 354 -22.03 -5.37 -16.30
N THR A 355 -21.10 -5.69 -15.39
CA THR A 355 -21.05 -5.07 -14.06
C THR A 355 -20.42 -3.67 -14.08
N GLY A 356 -19.87 -3.24 -15.23
CA GLY A 356 -19.15 -1.96 -15.37
C GLY A 356 -17.82 -1.93 -14.64
N LEU A 357 -17.22 -3.09 -14.30
CA LEU A 357 -15.84 -3.18 -13.81
C LEU A 357 -14.85 -2.88 -14.92
N LEU A 358 -15.10 -3.37 -16.13
CA LEU A 358 -14.29 -3.10 -17.32
C LEU A 358 -15.07 -2.21 -18.29
N PRO A 359 -14.52 -1.07 -18.73
CA PRO A 359 -15.11 -0.28 -19.81
C PRO A 359 -14.89 -0.99 -21.16
N ALA A 360 -15.93 -1.05 -22.00
CA ALA A 360 -15.77 -1.55 -23.37
C ALA A 360 -14.86 -0.59 -24.19
N ASP A 361 -14.00 -1.16 -25.05
CA ASP A 361 -13.15 -0.35 -25.95
C ASP A 361 -14.00 0.31 -27.04
N SER A 362 -15.07 -0.36 -27.49
CA SER A 362 -16.07 0.18 -28.41
C SER A 362 -17.43 -0.46 -28.18
N GLY A 363 -18.47 0.13 -28.79
CA GLY A 363 -19.86 -0.27 -28.59
C GLY A 363 -20.55 0.50 -27.47
N GLN A 364 -21.75 0.05 -27.07
CA GLN A 364 -22.51 0.69 -26.01
C GLN A 364 -23.45 -0.28 -25.30
N ILE A 365 -23.68 -0.01 -24.02
CA ILE A 365 -24.68 -0.70 -23.20
C ILE A 365 -25.81 0.30 -22.92
N LEU A 366 -27.04 -0.11 -23.18
CA LEU A 366 -28.23 0.68 -22.94
C LEU A 366 -29.12 -0.05 -21.94
N VAL A 367 -29.62 0.65 -20.93
CA VAL A 367 -30.59 0.17 -19.95
C VAL A 367 -31.87 0.99 -20.14
N ASP A 368 -32.93 0.39 -20.63
CA ASP A 368 -34.19 1.07 -20.98
C ASP A 368 -33.99 2.34 -21.84
N GLY A 369 -33.04 2.25 -22.79
CA GLY A 369 -32.69 3.35 -23.70
C GLY A 369 -31.64 4.31 -23.14
N ILE A 370 -31.31 4.27 -21.86
CA ILE A 370 -30.27 5.10 -21.24
C ILE A 370 -28.91 4.48 -21.49
N LYS A 371 -28.01 5.20 -22.18
CA LYS A 371 -26.64 4.75 -22.40
C LYS A 371 -25.85 4.75 -21.10
N LEU A 372 -25.25 3.61 -20.76
CA LEU A 372 -24.31 3.53 -19.64
C LEU A 372 -22.97 4.15 -20.02
N SER A 373 -22.44 4.99 -19.13
CA SER A 373 -21.16 5.66 -19.21
C SER A 373 -20.42 5.53 -17.88
N GLN A 374 -19.13 5.88 -17.82
CA GLN A 374 -18.39 5.86 -16.57
C GLN A 374 -19.07 6.66 -15.45
N HIS A 375 -19.76 7.77 -15.78
CA HIS A 375 -20.44 8.63 -14.81
C HIS A 375 -21.74 8.04 -14.21
N ASN A 376 -22.42 7.11 -14.90
CA ASN A 376 -23.70 6.55 -14.42
C ASN A 376 -23.66 5.04 -14.12
N PHE A 377 -22.53 4.37 -14.38
CA PHE A 377 -22.37 2.94 -14.05
C PHE A 377 -22.54 2.65 -12.55
N HIS A 378 -22.16 3.60 -11.66
CA HIS A 378 -22.37 3.42 -10.24
C HIS A 378 -23.85 3.27 -9.88
N LYS A 379 -24.75 4.04 -10.52
CA LYS A 379 -26.22 3.91 -10.36
C LYS A 379 -26.76 2.56 -10.82
N PHE A 380 -26.18 2.04 -11.90
CA PHE A 380 -26.51 0.71 -12.42
C PHE A 380 -26.02 -0.41 -11.50
N ARG A 381 -24.83 -0.28 -10.91
CA ARG A 381 -24.32 -1.28 -9.93
C ARG A 381 -25.20 -1.42 -8.70
N HIS A 382 -25.95 -0.39 -8.31
CA HIS A 382 -26.87 -0.48 -7.17
C HIS A 382 -28.03 -1.45 -7.38
N ILE A 383 -28.36 -1.80 -8.63
CA ILE A 383 -29.40 -2.77 -8.96
C ILE A 383 -28.84 -4.16 -9.30
N ILE A 384 -27.53 -4.33 -9.27
CA ILE A 384 -26.84 -5.59 -9.56
C ILE A 384 -26.41 -6.26 -8.25
N GLY A 385 -26.71 -7.55 -8.12
CA GLY A 385 -26.07 -8.46 -7.18
C GLY A 385 -25.07 -9.34 -7.93
N TYR A 386 -23.82 -9.38 -7.48
CA TYR A 386 -22.77 -10.17 -8.13
C TYR A 386 -22.28 -11.28 -7.20
N VAL A 387 -22.23 -12.50 -7.73
CA VAL A 387 -21.70 -13.69 -7.05
C VAL A 387 -20.44 -14.13 -7.80
N PRO A 388 -19.23 -13.86 -7.24
CA PRO A 388 -17.98 -14.17 -7.91
C PRO A 388 -17.64 -15.66 -7.90
N GLN A 389 -16.78 -16.08 -8.82
CA GLN A 389 -16.22 -17.43 -8.89
C GLN A 389 -15.41 -17.76 -7.61
N GLN A 390 -14.54 -16.85 -7.15
CA GLN A 390 -13.81 -16.99 -5.90
C GLN A 390 -14.46 -16.14 -4.82
N ILE A 391 -14.88 -16.81 -3.74
CA ILE A 391 -15.63 -16.18 -2.66
C ILE A 391 -14.69 -15.78 -1.54
N ASN A 392 -14.54 -14.47 -1.35
CA ASN A 392 -13.81 -13.90 -0.22
C ASN A 392 -14.73 -13.78 1.00
N ILE A 393 -14.30 -14.39 2.11
CA ILE A 393 -14.97 -14.30 3.41
C ILE A 393 -14.12 -13.42 4.32
N LEU A 394 -14.79 -12.51 5.03
CA LEU A 394 -14.15 -11.69 6.05
C LEU A 394 -14.07 -12.46 7.36
N ASP A 395 -12.98 -12.27 8.10
CA ASP A 395 -12.86 -12.75 9.50
C ASP A 395 -13.71 -11.85 10.42
N LYS A 396 -15.02 -11.99 10.26
CA LYS A 396 -16.07 -11.19 10.89
C LYS A 396 -17.33 -12.03 11.04
N SER A 397 -18.37 -11.47 11.68
CA SER A 397 -19.66 -12.13 11.85
C SER A 397 -20.37 -12.45 10.53
N PHE A 398 -21.32 -13.39 10.57
CA PHE A 398 -22.18 -13.70 9.42
C PHE A 398 -22.90 -12.45 8.91
N LYS A 399 -23.48 -11.64 9.81
CA LYS A 399 -24.18 -10.41 9.42
C LYS A 399 -23.28 -9.39 8.73
N GLU A 400 -22.03 -9.23 9.19
CA GLU A 400 -21.07 -8.33 8.55
C GLU A 400 -20.61 -8.86 7.18
N ASN A 401 -20.50 -10.18 7.03
CA ASN A 401 -20.23 -10.82 5.75
C ASN A 401 -21.37 -10.65 4.76
N VAL A 402 -22.64 -10.78 5.19
CA VAL A 402 -23.82 -10.59 4.33
C VAL A 402 -24.01 -9.12 3.98
N ALA A 403 -23.92 -8.22 4.95
CA ALA A 403 -24.09 -6.78 4.77
C ALA A 403 -22.80 -6.06 4.37
N TRP A 404 -21.88 -6.75 3.70
CA TRP A 404 -20.57 -6.18 3.34
C TRP A 404 -20.73 -4.86 2.56
N GLY A 405 -20.00 -3.83 3.04
CA GLY A 405 -20.03 -2.48 2.46
C GLY A 405 -21.28 -1.67 2.82
N CYS A 406 -21.96 -2.02 3.92
CA CYS A 406 -23.04 -1.22 4.48
C CYS A 406 -22.65 -0.67 5.86
N ASP A 407 -22.80 0.64 6.07
CA ASP A 407 -22.49 1.29 7.36
C ASP A 407 -23.49 0.88 8.45
N LYS A 408 -24.75 0.71 8.08
CA LYS A 408 -25.83 0.28 9.00
C LYS A 408 -26.37 -1.07 8.56
N ILE A 409 -26.20 -2.07 9.41
CA ILE A 409 -26.67 -3.42 9.18
C ILE A 409 -28.11 -3.53 9.69
N ASN A 410 -28.99 -4.05 8.84
CA ASN A 410 -30.37 -4.39 9.22
C ASN A 410 -30.48 -5.91 9.37
N ASP A 411 -30.66 -6.38 10.60
CA ASP A 411 -30.67 -7.81 10.95
C ASP A 411 -31.82 -8.55 10.29
N GLU A 412 -33.01 -7.93 10.12
CA GLU A 412 -34.15 -8.54 9.44
C GLU A 412 -33.85 -8.80 7.96
N ARG A 413 -33.18 -7.83 7.28
CA ARG A 413 -32.72 -8.02 5.90
C ARG A 413 -31.64 -9.09 5.78
N VAL A 414 -30.74 -9.18 6.77
CA VAL A 414 -29.73 -10.25 6.83
C VAL A 414 -30.42 -11.62 6.91
N ILE A 415 -31.36 -11.78 7.85
CA ILE A 415 -32.11 -13.02 8.01
C ILE A 415 -32.90 -13.37 6.74
N LYS A 416 -33.56 -12.37 6.12
CA LYS A 416 -34.29 -12.57 4.85
C LYS A 416 -33.36 -13.07 3.74
N ALA A 417 -32.17 -12.45 3.60
CA ALA A 417 -31.20 -12.84 2.59
C ALA A 417 -30.62 -14.23 2.85
N LEU A 418 -30.33 -14.58 4.11
CA LEU A 418 -29.85 -15.90 4.51
C LEU A 418 -30.90 -16.99 4.29
N LYS A 419 -32.18 -16.73 4.57
CA LYS A 419 -33.28 -17.63 4.28
C LYS A 419 -33.45 -17.85 2.78
N ALA A 420 -33.40 -16.77 1.98
CA ALA A 420 -33.48 -16.85 0.52
C ALA A 420 -32.30 -17.63 -0.09
N ALA A 421 -31.12 -17.57 0.55
CA ALA A 421 -29.95 -18.34 0.17
C ALA A 421 -29.88 -19.74 0.83
N GLN A 422 -30.92 -20.18 1.54
CA GLN A 422 -30.98 -21.47 2.25
C GLN A 422 -29.78 -21.73 3.17
N LEU A 423 -29.28 -20.71 3.85
CA LEU A 423 -28.14 -20.80 4.77
C LEU A 423 -28.55 -20.51 6.23
N TYR A 424 -29.75 -19.98 6.46
CA TYR A 424 -30.18 -19.53 7.78
C TYR A 424 -30.21 -20.66 8.81
N ASP A 425 -30.69 -21.85 8.45
CA ASP A 425 -30.83 -22.98 9.36
C ASP A 425 -29.49 -23.44 9.89
N VAL A 426 -28.46 -23.51 9.03
CA VAL A 426 -27.09 -23.81 9.43
C VAL A 426 -26.54 -22.74 10.40
N ILE A 427 -26.86 -21.46 10.16
CA ILE A 427 -26.37 -20.37 11.01
C ILE A 427 -27.10 -20.33 12.34
N SER A 428 -28.36 -20.76 12.40
CA SER A 428 -29.17 -20.82 13.64
C SER A 428 -28.60 -21.84 14.65
N GLU A 429 -27.80 -22.81 14.22
CA GLU A 429 -27.12 -23.78 15.08
C GLU A 429 -25.92 -23.20 15.83
N TYR A 430 -25.38 -22.06 15.37
CA TYR A 430 -24.29 -21.36 16.07
C TYR A 430 -24.83 -20.64 17.30
N THR A 431 -24.05 -20.61 18.37
CA THR A 431 -24.43 -20.07 19.68
C THR A 431 -24.94 -18.63 19.63
N GLU A 432 -24.33 -17.79 18.77
CA GLU A 432 -24.70 -16.38 18.60
C GLU A 432 -25.45 -16.12 17.28
N GLY A 433 -25.84 -17.18 16.54
CA GLY A 433 -26.56 -17.08 15.28
C GLY A 433 -25.83 -16.19 14.28
N ILE A 434 -26.51 -15.16 13.74
CA ILE A 434 -25.95 -14.23 12.74
C ILE A 434 -24.79 -13.36 13.29
N ASN A 435 -24.62 -13.26 14.60
CA ASN A 435 -23.51 -12.53 15.24
C ASN A 435 -22.25 -13.39 15.41
N SER A 436 -22.34 -14.71 15.19
CA SER A 436 -21.18 -15.60 15.28
C SER A 436 -20.13 -15.24 14.24
N ASN A 437 -18.87 -15.18 14.66
CA ASN A 437 -17.74 -14.92 13.77
C ASN A 437 -17.40 -16.14 12.90
N ILE A 438 -17.08 -15.91 11.64
CA ILE A 438 -16.62 -16.94 10.72
C ILE A 438 -15.11 -17.06 10.88
N ILE A 439 -14.63 -18.19 11.39
CA ILE A 439 -13.20 -18.48 11.53
C ILE A 439 -12.67 -18.95 10.17
N ILE A 440 -11.70 -18.19 9.61
CA ILE A 440 -11.01 -18.57 8.39
C ILE A 440 -9.97 -19.63 8.75
N GLY A 441 -10.21 -20.91 8.40
CA GLY A 441 -9.29 -22.01 8.71
C GLY A 441 -9.98 -23.38 8.83
N SER A 442 -9.49 -24.24 9.73
CA SER A 442 -9.84 -25.66 9.84
C SER A 442 -11.31 -25.97 10.15
N ASN A 443 -12.07 -25.02 10.72
CA ASN A 443 -13.50 -25.15 11.04
C ASN A 443 -14.37 -24.16 10.26
N GLY A 444 -13.91 -23.74 9.07
CA GLY A 444 -14.63 -22.79 8.23
C GLY A 444 -15.80 -23.43 7.48
N LEU A 445 -16.60 -22.55 6.86
CA LEU A 445 -17.73 -22.96 6.03
C LEU A 445 -17.30 -23.92 4.91
N SER A 446 -18.15 -24.91 4.60
CA SER A 446 -18.01 -25.74 3.40
C SER A 446 -18.09 -24.87 2.13
N GLN A 447 -17.61 -25.37 1.00
CA GLN A 447 -17.64 -24.62 -0.27
C GLN A 447 -19.08 -24.23 -0.65
N GLY A 448 -20.06 -25.13 -0.44
CA GLY A 448 -21.47 -24.84 -0.66
C GLY A 448 -22.03 -23.76 0.28
N GLN A 449 -21.64 -23.79 1.57
CA GLN A 449 -22.02 -22.76 2.53
C GLN A 449 -21.40 -21.39 2.20
N LYS A 450 -20.14 -21.36 1.75
CA LYS A 450 -19.49 -20.14 1.25
C LYS A 450 -20.26 -19.55 0.09
N GLN A 451 -20.70 -20.39 -0.82
CA GLN A 451 -21.47 -19.96 -1.98
C GLN A 451 -22.83 -19.40 -1.60
N ARG A 452 -23.58 -20.09 -0.73
CA ARG A 452 -24.86 -19.58 -0.20
C ARG A 452 -24.65 -18.26 0.55
N LEU A 453 -23.52 -18.08 1.25
CA LEU A 453 -23.18 -16.80 1.89
C LEU A 453 -22.95 -15.69 0.85
N ALA A 454 -22.25 -15.99 -0.26
CA ALA A 454 -22.07 -15.03 -1.35
C ALA A 454 -23.39 -14.67 -2.05
N ILE A 455 -24.30 -15.64 -2.20
CA ILE A 455 -25.66 -15.40 -2.71
C ILE A 455 -26.45 -14.53 -1.73
N ALA A 456 -26.40 -14.82 -0.42
CA ALA A 456 -27.05 -13.99 0.60
C ALA A 456 -26.52 -12.54 0.57
N ARG A 457 -25.19 -12.36 0.41
CA ARG A 457 -24.55 -11.06 0.24
C ARG A 457 -25.09 -10.31 -0.99
N ALA A 458 -25.20 -10.99 -2.12
CA ALA A 458 -25.77 -10.40 -3.33
C ALA A 458 -27.24 -10.01 -3.15
N LEU A 459 -28.03 -10.80 -2.44
CA LEU A 459 -29.45 -10.57 -2.20
C LEU A 459 -29.76 -9.49 -1.16
N TYR A 460 -28.83 -9.23 -0.20
CA TYR A 460 -29.05 -8.29 0.89
C TYR A 460 -29.44 -6.88 0.43
N ARG A 461 -28.88 -6.42 -0.69
CA ARG A 461 -29.16 -5.11 -1.29
C ARG A 461 -30.44 -5.08 -2.13
N ASP A 462 -31.19 -6.19 -2.19
CA ASP A 462 -32.37 -6.38 -3.02
C ASP A 462 -32.18 -5.96 -4.49
N PRO A 463 -31.25 -6.61 -5.21
CA PRO A 463 -30.93 -6.28 -6.58
C PRO A 463 -32.08 -6.65 -7.52
N GLN A 464 -32.15 -5.98 -8.68
CA GLN A 464 -33.07 -6.36 -9.76
C GLN A 464 -32.45 -7.37 -10.73
N ILE A 465 -31.09 -7.36 -10.79
CA ILE A 465 -30.30 -8.23 -11.67
C ILE A 465 -29.30 -8.99 -10.81
N LEU A 466 -29.19 -10.29 -11.01
CA LEU A 466 -28.18 -11.15 -10.38
C LEU A 466 -27.23 -11.68 -11.45
N ILE A 467 -25.93 -11.54 -11.23
CA ILE A 467 -24.91 -12.07 -12.11
C ILE A 467 -24.10 -13.10 -11.34
N PHE A 468 -24.04 -14.33 -11.87
CA PHE A 468 -23.32 -15.46 -11.32
C PHE A 468 -22.12 -15.79 -12.20
N ASP A 469 -20.90 -15.68 -11.69
CA ASP A 469 -19.67 -16.03 -12.40
C ASP A 469 -19.17 -17.41 -11.93
N GLU A 470 -19.46 -18.47 -12.72
CA GLU A 470 -19.09 -19.87 -12.45
C GLU A 470 -19.40 -20.37 -11.02
N ALA A 471 -20.41 -19.82 -10.40
CA ALA A 471 -20.71 -20.00 -8.99
C ALA A 471 -20.99 -21.45 -8.56
N THR A 472 -21.13 -22.43 -9.46
CA THR A 472 -21.44 -23.83 -9.14
C THR A 472 -20.32 -24.83 -9.47
N SER A 473 -19.18 -24.37 -9.99
CA SER A 473 -18.14 -25.25 -10.57
C SER A 473 -17.44 -26.19 -9.57
N ALA A 474 -17.44 -25.86 -8.27
CA ALA A 474 -16.73 -26.59 -7.22
C ALA A 474 -17.66 -27.32 -6.22
N LEU A 475 -18.93 -27.51 -6.56
CA LEU A 475 -19.94 -28.10 -5.68
C LEU A 475 -20.22 -29.58 -6.01
N ASP A 476 -20.64 -30.32 -5.00
CA ASP A 476 -21.20 -31.63 -5.21
C ASP A 476 -22.62 -31.56 -5.88
N VAL A 477 -23.05 -32.66 -6.48
CA VAL A 477 -24.26 -32.70 -7.29
C VAL A 477 -25.53 -32.35 -6.49
N GLN A 478 -25.58 -32.69 -5.20
CA GLN A 478 -26.73 -32.42 -4.36
C GLN A 478 -26.85 -30.92 -4.07
N VAL A 479 -25.77 -30.29 -3.60
CA VAL A 479 -25.72 -28.84 -3.31
C VAL A 479 -25.94 -28.02 -4.58
N GLU A 480 -25.44 -28.47 -5.72
CA GLU A 480 -25.71 -27.86 -7.03
C GLU A 480 -27.19 -27.85 -7.38
N SER A 481 -27.87 -29.01 -7.20
CA SER A 481 -29.31 -29.13 -7.46
C SER A 481 -30.11 -28.18 -6.57
N GLU A 482 -29.79 -28.11 -5.28
CA GLU A 482 -30.43 -27.20 -4.32
C GLU A 482 -30.28 -25.73 -4.71
N ILE A 483 -29.04 -25.33 -5.12
CA ILE A 483 -28.78 -23.97 -5.60
C ILE A 483 -29.52 -23.67 -6.90
N THR A 484 -29.60 -24.64 -7.83
CA THR A 484 -30.30 -24.46 -9.09
C THR A 484 -31.82 -24.26 -8.86
N GLU A 485 -32.43 -25.02 -7.97
CA GLU A 485 -33.86 -24.85 -7.60
C GLU A 485 -34.10 -23.51 -6.88
N MET A 486 -33.19 -23.09 -6.02
CA MET A 486 -33.22 -21.75 -5.42
C MET A 486 -33.13 -20.65 -6.49
N LEU A 487 -32.25 -20.77 -7.48
CA LEU A 487 -32.13 -19.80 -8.58
C LEU A 487 -33.42 -19.75 -9.44
N LYS A 488 -34.09 -20.88 -9.73
CA LYS A 488 -35.38 -20.90 -10.38
C LYS A 488 -36.45 -20.15 -9.58
N THR A 489 -36.45 -20.30 -8.27
CA THR A 489 -37.37 -19.57 -7.39
C THR A 489 -37.11 -18.05 -7.44
N ILE A 490 -35.87 -17.65 -7.41
CA ILE A 490 -35.44 -16.23 -7.47
C ILE A 490 -35.71 -15.63 -8.86
N SER A 491 -35.57 -16.41 -9.95
CA SER A 491 -35.77 -15.96 -11.33
C SER A 491 -37.23 -15.52 -11.60
N SER A 492 -38.20 -15.98 -10.82
CA SER A 492 -39.57 -15.51 -10.92
C SER A 492 -39.76 -14.01 -10.63
N SER A 493 -38.80 -13.40 -9.90
CA SER A 493 -38.89 -12.00 -9.46
C SER A 493 -37.70 -11.14 -9.90
N LYS A 494 -36.60 -11.74 -10.38
CA LYS A 494 -35.33 -11.06 -10.70
C LYS A 494 -34.80 -11.55 -12.04
N THR A 495 -34.05 -10.69 -12.73
CA THR A 495 -33.28 -11.06 -13.93
C THR A 495 -32.02 -11.77 -13.50
N ILE A 496 -31.71 -12.94 -14.08
CA ILE A 496 -30.50 -13.71 -13.73
C ILE A 496 -29.64 -13.90 -14.97
N ILE A 497 -28.35 -13.65 -14.81
CA ILE A 497 -27.30 -13.91 -15.82
C ILE A 497 -26.30 -14.87 -15.17
N ALA A 498 -26.17 -16.07 -15.68
CA ALA A 498 -25.27 -17.08 -15.14
C ALA A 498 -24.22 -17.48 -16.17
N ILE A 499 -22.94 -17.36 -15.82
CA ILE A 499 -21.88 -18.05 -16.55
C ILE A 499 -21.92 -19.50 -16.06
N ALA A 500 -22.53 -20.38 -16.88
CA ALA A 500 -22.84 -21.74 -16.48
C ALA A 500 -21.92 -22.74 -17.19
N HIS A 501 -21.42 -23.68 -16.39
CA HIS A 501 -20.66 -24.84 -16.86
C HIS A 501 -21.36 -26.15 -16.53
N ARG A 502 -22.46 -26.11 -15.76
CA ARG A 502 -23.23 -27.30 -15.34
C ARG A 502 -24.54 -27.45 -16.09
N LEU A 503 -24.85 -28.69 -16.48
CA LEU A 503 -26.04 -29.03 -17.24
C LEU A 503 -27.35 -28.64 -16.52
N SER A 504 -27.40 -28.82 -15.21
CA SER A 504 -28.54 -28.46 -14.36
C SER A 504 -28.91 -26.99 -14.46
N THR A 505 -27.87 -26.10 -14.37
CA THR A 505 -28.05 -24.66 -14.49
C THR A 505 -28.39 -24.25 -15.92
N LEU A 506 -27.80 -24.88 -16.95
CA LEU A 506 -28.10 -24.58 -18.36
C LEU A 506 -29.55 -24.91 -18.73
N LYS A 507 -30.07 -26.03 -18.25
CA LYS A 507 -31.46 -26.42 -18.45
C LYS A 507 -32.47 -25.55 -17.69
N ALA A 508 -32.03 -24.89 -16.65
CA ALA A 508 -32.85 -23.95 -15.88
C ALA A 508 -32.98 -22.58 -16.56
N CYS A 509 -32.09 -22.25 -17.49
CA CYS A 509 -32.12 -21.00 -18.23
C CYS A 509 -33.19 -21.00 -19.30
N ASN A 510 -33.91 -19.89 -19.44
CA ASN A 510 -34.88 -19.72 -20.54
C ASN A 510 -34.21 -19.29 -21.86
N LYS A 511 -32.94 -18.79 -21.78
CA LYS A 511 -32.17 -18.35 -22.94
C LYS A 511 -30.67 -18.63 -22.70
N LEU A 512 -30.01 -19.19 -23.68
CA LEU A 512 -28.59 -19.44 -23.65
C LEU A 512 -27.86 -18.63 -24.72
N ILE A 513 -26.68 -18.08 -24.36
CA ILE A 513 -25.77 -17.37 -25.24
C ILE A 513 -24.56 -18.26 -25.44
N TYR A 514 -24.38 -18.82 -26.64
CA TYR A 514 -23.24 -19.64 -26.98
C TYR A 514 -22.12 -18.80 -27.53
N MET A 515 -20.99 -18.76 -26.78
CA MET A 515 -19.81 -17.98 -27.11
C MET A 515 -18.63 -18.87 -27.54
N LYS A 516 -17.94 -18.44 -28.61
CA LYS A 516 -16.69 -19.06 -29.10
C LYS A 516 -15.75 -17.97 -29.61
N ASP A 517 -14.48 -18.03 -29.24
CA ASP A 517 -13.40 -17.13 -29.70
C ASP A 517 -13.72 -15.63 -29.58
N GLY A 518 -14.42 -15.25 -28.51
CA GLY A 518 -14.80 -13.87 -28.21
C GLY A 518 -16.01 -13.36 -29.00
N GLN A 519 -16.77 -14.24 -29.65
CA GLN A 519 -17.98 -13.91 -30.42
C GLN A 519 -19.19 -14.71 -29.93
N ILE A 520 -20.39 -14.17 -30.14
CA ILE A 520 -21.62 -14.92 -29.97
C ILE A 520 -21.84 -15.70 -31.27
N ILE A 521 -21.95 -17.02 -31.15
CA ILE A 521 -22.23 -17.91 -32.27
C ILE A 521 -23.73 -17.98 -32.50
N ASP A 522 -24.51 -18.16 -31.42
CA ASP A 522 -25.96 -18.20 -31.50
C ASP A 522 -26.60 -17.94 -30.13
N ILE A 523 -27.90 -17.66 -30.14
CA ILE A 523 -28.73 -17.44 -28.95
C ILE A 523 -30.01 -18.21 -29.13
N GLY A 524 -30.32 -19.09 -28.18
CA GLY A 524 -31.53 -19.92 -28.24
C GLY A 524 -31.78 -20.67 -26.93
N THR A 525 -32.74 -21.57 -26.94
CA THR A 525 -32.99 -22.50 -25.84
C THR A 525 -31.93 -23.61 -25.81
N PHE A 526 -31.91 -24.39 -24.73
CA PHE A 526 -30.99 -25.52 -24.60
C PHE A 526 -31.21 -26.54 -25.74
N GLU A 527 -32.45 -26.83 -26.05
CA GLU A 527 -32.86 -27.80 -27.08
C GLU A 527 -32.46 -27.32 -28.49
N GLU A 528 -32.69 -26.05 -28.80
CA GLU A 528 -32.34 -25.45 -30.10
C GLU A 528 -30.82 -25.49 -30.35
N LEU A 529 -30.03 -25.09 -29.35
CA LEU A 529 -28.57 -25.06 -29.48
C LEU A 529 -27.98 -26.47 -29.54
N SER A 530 -28.47 -27.42 -28.73
CA SER A 530 -28.07 -28.82 -28.78
C SER A 530 -28.34 -29.47 -30.14
N PHE A 531 -29.49 -29.16 -30.76
CA PHE A 531 -29.83 -29.70 -32.06
C PHE A 531 -28.97 -29.08 -33.18
N LYS A 532 -28.73 -27.79 -33.11
CA LYS A 532 -28.05 -27.03 -34.17
C LYS A 532 -26.53 -27.19 -34.18
N TYR A 533 -25.92 -27.35 -32.98
CA TYR A 533 -24.47 -27.36 -32.82
C TYR A 533 -23.98 -28.62 -32.11
N PRO A 534 -23.39 -29.60 -32.81
CA PRO A 534 -22.77 -30.77 -32.21
C PRO A 534 -21.64 -30.43 -31.22
N ASP A 535 -20.90 -29.34 -31.49
CA ASP A 535 -19.87 -28.81 -30.58
C ASP A 535 -20.44 -28.36 -29.24
N PHE A 536 -21.67 -27.81 -29.24
CA PHE A 536 -22.37 -27.41 -28.03
C PHE A 536 -22.74 -28.63 -27.18
N ASP A 537 -23.26 -29.70 -27.81
CA ASP A 537 -23.61 -30.94 -27.13
C ASP A 537 -22.36 -31.63 -26.53
N ASN A 538 -21.25 -31.60 -27.23
CA ASN A 538 -19.97 -32.09 -26.70
C ASN A 538 -19.48 -31.23 -25.50
N LEU A 539 -19.60 -29.91 -25.56
CA LEU A 539 -19.30 -29.00 -24.46
C LEU A 539 -20.12 -29.32 -23.22
N VAL A 540 -21.42 -29.54 -23.40
CA VAL A 540 -22.35 -29.91 -22.33
C VAL A 540 -21.98 -31.26 -21.73
N LYS A 541 -21.66 -32.27 -22.55
CA LYS A 541 -21.19 -33.59 -22.08
C LYS A 541 -19.89 -33.49 -21.29
N LEU A 542 -18.92 -32.74 -21.77
CA LEU A 542 -17.66 -32.51 -21.05
C LEU A 542 -17.86 -31.76 -19.73
N SER A 543 -18.86 -30.89 -19.66
CA SER A 543 -19.19 -30.16 -18.43
C SER A 543 -20.00 -30.99 -17.42
N SER A 544 -20.66 -32.06 -17.87
CA SER A 544 -21.41 -32.99 -17.00
C SER A 544 -20.57 -34.13 -16.43
N ILE A 545 -19.35 -34.37 -16.95
CA ILE A 545 -18.44 -35.43 -16.51
C ILE A 545 -17.47 -34.92 -15.41
N LYS A 546 -17.37 -33.62 -15.19
CA LYS A 546 -16.59 -33.01 -14.09
C LYS A 546 -17.51 -32.74 -12.90
#